data_9509a79642c4d9b821c511a762b230dc
#
_entry.id   9509a79642c4d9b821c511a762b230dc
#
_cell.length_a   1.000
_cell.length_b   1.000
_cell.length_c   1.000
_cell.angle_alpha   90.00
_cell.angle_beta   90.00
_cell.angle_gamma   90.00
#
_symmetry.space_group_name_H-M   'P 1'
#
loop_
_entity.id
_entity.type
_entity.pdbx_description
1 polymer ?
#
loop_
_entity_poly.entity_id
_entity_poly.type
_entity_poly.pdbx_seq_one_letter_code
_entity_poly.pdbx_strand_id
1 'polypeptide(L)'
;MLALLLLAAGCTTVTPPDSVLAVPAPPQKYAAMVIDAGTGKTLFEVNSTAPRYPASLTKMMTLYLLFEALDQGRISKETQIPVSDNAARQPPTKLRFRRGETIDVDSAIRAIVVKSANDVAVAVAEYLGGSEEAFAGMMTAKARQIGMSSTVFRNASGLPDGDQHTSARDMAVLGMALHARFPQHFHYFSESDFMFRGRLVRGHNDMLGRVRGVDGIKTGYIRASGFNIVTSYNADGHRLIIVVMGADSARQRNDHVEALIQRSLSTASAAKTRLLYAEEQ
;
A
#
# COMPACT_ATOMS: atom_id res chain seq x y z
N MET A 1 -68.55 -34.55 -46.98
CA MET A 1 -67.49 -33.53 -47.00
C MET A 1 -67.07 -33.32 -45.58
N LEU A 2 -65.90 -33.86 -45.23
CA LEU A 2 -65.32 -33.82 -43.83
C LEU A 2 -64.24 -32.77 -43.84
N ALA A 3 -64.40 -31.72 -43.05
CA ALA A 3 -63.40 -30.65 -42.94
C ALA A 3 -62.44 -30.99 -41.79
N LEU A 4 -61.16 -31.09 -42.13
CA LEU A 4 -60.06 -31.37 -41.20
C LEU A 4 -59.50 -30.05 -40.69
N LEU A 5 -59.69 -29.75 -39.38
CA LEU A 5 -59.03 -28.58 -38.71
C LEU A 5 -57.62 -28.99 -38.26
N LEU A 6 -56.60 -28.38 -38.86
CA LEU A 6 -55.21 -28.45 -38.40
C LEU A 6 -54.98 -27.40 -37.29
N LEU A 7 -54.71 -27.88 -36.05
CA LEU A 7 -54.22 -27.05 -34.97
C LEU A 7 -52.69 -26.93 -35.08
N ALA A 8 -52.21 -25.71 -35.37
CA ALA A 8 -50.77 -25.41 -35.31
C ALA A 8 -50.39 -25.05 -33.86
N ALA A 9 -49.60 -25.90 -33.22
CA ALA A 9 -49.00 -25.63 -31.93
C ALA A 9 -47.75 -24.74 -32.12
N GLY A 10 -47.89 -23.46 -31.76
CA GLY A 10 -46.76 -22.52 -31.72
C GLY A 10 -45.90 -22.76 -30.51
N CYS A 11 -44.68 -23.25 -30.67
CA CYS A 11 -43.67 -23.27 -29.63
C CYS A 11 -43.13 -21.83 -29.42
N THR A 12 -43.57 -21.16 -28.33
CA THR A 12 -42.93 -19.92 -27.88
C THR A 12 -41.61 -20.27 -27.17
N THR A 13 -40.49 -20.04 -27.81
CA THR A 13 -39.16 -20.08 -27.19
C THR A 13 -39.05 -18.88 -26.25
N VAL A 14 -39.13 -19.13 -24.94
CA VAL A 14 -38.78 -18.13 -23.91
C VAL A 14 -37.30 -17.99 -23.90
N THR A 15 -36.78 -16.90 -24.46
CA THR A 15 -35.38 -16.49 -24.30
C THR A 15 -35.20 -15.98 -22.87
N PRO A 16 -34.30 -16.55 -22.04
CA PRO A 16 -33.99 -15.98 -20.74
C PRO A 16 -33.38 -14.60 -20.92
N PRO A 17 -33.68 -13.63 -20.04
CA PRO A 17 -33.00 -12.33 -20.09
C PRO A 17 -31.56 -12.48 -19.67
N ASP A 18 -30.64 -12.52 -20.63
CA ASP A 18 -29.21 -12.33 -20.40
C ASP A 18 -28.93 -10.86 -20.07
N SER A 19 -29.43 -10.40 -18.93
CA SER A 19 -28.89 -9.23 -18.28
C SER A 19 -27.82 -9.68 -17.27
N VAL A 20 -26.75 -10.23 -17.77
CA VAL A 20 -25.46 -10.19 -17.04
C VAL A 20 -25.14 -8.70 -16.94
N LEU A 21 -25.37 -8.13 -15.76
CA LEU A 21 -24.90 -6.79 -15.44
C LEU A 21 -23.40 -6.79 -15.72
N ALA A 22 -23.00 -6.22 -16.85
CA ALA A 22 -21.60 -6.08 -17.21
C ALA A 22 -20.94 -5.27 -16.11
N VAL A 23 -20.15 -5.93 -15.28
CA VAL A 23 -19.30 -5.25 -14.29
C VAL A 23 -18.38 -4.33 -15.10
N PRO A 24 -18.43 -3.00 -14.87
CA PRO A 24 -17.58 -2.08 -15.61
C PRO A 24 -16.12 -2.55 -15.52
N ALA A 25 -15.44 -2.56 -16.66
CA ALA A 25 -14.02 -2.90 -16.67
C ALA A 25 -13.28 -1.98 -15.70
N PRO A 26 -12.40 -2.53 -14.83
CA PRO A 26 -11.69 -1.72 -13.85
C PRO A 26 -10.87 -0.64 -14.58
N PRO A 27 -10.74 0.58 -14.01
CA PRO A 27 -9.93 1.65 -14.60
C PRO A 27 -8.52 1.14 -14.95
N GLN A 28 -7.93 1.61 -16.04
CA GLN A 28 -6.61 1.12 -16.53
C GLN A 28 -5.51 1.11 -15.46
N LYS A 29 -5.58 2.02 -14.48
CA LYS A 29 -4.60 2.15 -13.39
C LYS A 29 -4.95 1.32 -12.16
N TYR A 30 -6.17 0.78 -12.10
CA TYR A 30 -6.63 0.07 -10.92
C TYR A 30 -5.93 -1.28 -10.76
N ALA A 31 -5.43 -1.50 -9.54
CA ALA A 31 -4.99 -2.79 -9.04
C ALA A 31 -5.28 -2.88 -7.55
N ALA A 32 -5.64 -4.06 -7.05
CA ALA A 32 -5.87 -4.25 -5.63
C ALA A 32 -5.48 -5.67 -5.18
N MET A 33 -5.14 -5.79 -3.92
CA MET A 33 -4.87 -7.07 -3.27
C MET A 33 -5.21 -7.00 -1.78
N VAL A 34 -5.77 -8.08 -1.25
CA VAL A 34 -5.95 -8.29 0.19
C VAL A 34 -5.32 -9.61 0.57
N ILE A 35 -4.43 -9.59 1.55
CA ILE A 35 -3.79 -10.77 2.13
C ILE A 35 -4.14 -10.83 3.62
N ASP A 36 -4.51 -12.01 4.09
CA ASP A 36 -4.51 -12.34 5.51
C ASP A 36 -3.06 -12.55 5.95
N ALA A 37 -2.54 -11.65 6.77
CA ALA A 37 -1.14 -11.67 7.17
C ALA A 37 -0.80 -12.78 8.18
N GLY A 38 -1.79 -13.37 8.83
CA GLY A 38 -1.60 -14.51 9.73
C GLY A 38 -1.40 -15.82 8.98
N THR A 39 -2.12 -15.99 7.85
CA THR A 39 -2.11 -17.23 7.07
C THR A 39 -1.35 -17.13 5.75
N GLY A 40 -1.06 -15.92 5.28
CA GLY A 40 -0.51 -15.66 3.94
C GLY A 40 -1.52 -15.83 2.80
N LYS A 41 -2.79 -16.11 3.12
CA LYS A 41 -3.83 -16.37 2.11
C LYS A 41 -4.26 -15.08 1.42
N THR A 42 -4.31 -15.11 0.09
CA THR A 42 -4.95 -14.06 -0.71
C THR A 42 -6.47 -14.16 -0.58
N LEU A 43 -7.11 -13.09 -0.11
CA LEU A 43 -8.56 -12.98 0.07
C LEU A 43 -9.23 -12.27 -1.09
N PHE A 44 -8.51 -11.38 -1.75
CA PHE A 44 -9.00 -10.61 -2.90
C PHE A 44 -7.81 -10.16 -3.76
N GLU A 45 -7.98 -10.20 -5.08
CA GLU A 45 -7.01 -9.61 -6.01
C GLU A 45 -7.67 -9.22 -7.34
N VAL A 46 -7.22 -8.09 -7.89
CA VAL A 46 -7.54 -7.63 -9.25
C VAL A 46 -6.30 -6.95 -9.80
N ASN A 47 -5.87 -7.35 -10.99
CA ASN A 47 -4.66 -6.82 -11.65
C ASN A 47 -3.43 -6.79 -10.71
N SER A 48 -3.35 -7.72 -9.76
CA SER A 48 -2.39 -7.67 -8.64
C SER A 48 -0.93 -7.71 -9.08
N THR A 49 -0.64 -8.32 -10.24
CA THR A 49 0.71 -8.44 -10.82
C THR A 49 1.01 -7.42 -11.91
N ALA A 50 0.01 -6.64 -12.33
CA ALA A 50 0.19 -5.65 -13.39
C ALA A 50 1.13 -4.52 -12.94
N PRO A 51 2.06 -4.05 -13.81
CA PRO A 51 2.96 -2.96 -13.48
C PRO A 51 2.20 -1.68 -13.11
N ARG A 52 2.62 -1.03 -12.02
CA ARG A 52 2.04 0.21 -11.51
C ARG A 52 3.14 1.14 -11.03
N TYR A 53 2.91 2.44 -11.11
CA TYR A 53 3.78 3.42 -10.48
C TYR A 53 3.51 3.45 -8.96
N PRO A 54 4.54 3.21 -8.11
CA PRO A 54 4.35 3.18 -6.66
C PRO A 54 4.00 4.54 -6.06
N ALA A 55 4.43 5.65 -6.67
CA ALA A 55 4.44 6.96 -6.04
C ALA A 55 5.08 6.86 -4.65
N SER A 56 4.58 7.60 -3.64
CA SER A 56 5.16 7.59 -2.28
C SER A 56 5.04 6.26 -1.52
N LEU A 57 4.43 5.21 -2.09
CA LEU A 57 4.57 3.86 -1.52
C LEU A 57 6.02 3.37 -1.55
N THR A 58 6.85 3.89 -2.46
CA THR A 58 8.32 3.71 -2.50
C THR A 58 8.97 3.90 -1.14
N LYS A 59 8.50 4.89 -0.37
CA LYS A 59 9.04 5.20 0.96
C LYS A 59 8.88 4.07 1.98
N MET A 60 8.00 3.10 1.72
CA MET A 60 7.93 1.88 2.54
C MET A 60 9.24 1.08 2.47
N MET A 61 9.89 1.00 1.30
CA MET A 61 11.19 0.35 1.16
C MET A 61 12.31 1.20 1.75
N THR A 62 12.24 2.53 1.63
CA THR A 62 13.17 3.45 2.30
C THR A 62 13.14 3.24 3.82
N LEU A 63 11.94 3.15 4.41
CA LEU A 63 11.75 2.85 5.83
C LEU A 63 12.22 1.43 6.19
N TYR A 64 11.98 0.45 5.32
CA TYR A 64 12.44 -0.93 5.53
C TYR A 64 13.96 -0.97 5.73
N LEU A 65 14.73 -0.33 4.84
CA LEU A 65 16.19 -0.27 4.93
C LEU A 65 16.68 0.57 6.12
N LEU A 66 15.95 1.62 6.48
CA LEU A 66 16.23 2.43 7.67
C LEU A 66 16.01 1.64 8.96
N PHE A 67 14.92 0.89 9.08
CA PHE A 67 14.65 -0.02 10.20
C PHE A 67 15.68 -1.15 10.27
N GLU A 68 16.07 -1.70 9.11
CA GLU A 68 17.12 -2.72 9.07
C GLU A 68 18.47 -2.17 9.59
N ALA A 69 18.80 -0.93 9.26
CA ALA A 69 20.01 -0.27 9.78
C ALA A 69 19.96 -0.02 11.29
N LEU A 70 18.78 0.33 11.83
CA LEU A 70 18.55 0.44 13.28
C LEU A 70 18.73 -0.91 13.99
N ASP A 71 18.08 -1.96 13.50
CA ASP A 71 18.13 -3.30 14.12
C ASP A 71 19.52 -3.93 14.07
N GLN A 72 20.30 -3.57 13.06
CA GLN A 72 21.70 -3.99 12.93
C GLN A 72 22.66 -3.14 13.80
N GLY A 73 22.18 -2.14 14.52
CA GLY A 73 22.99 -1.23 15.33
C GLY A 73 23.94 -0.34 14.54
N ARG A 74 23.75 -0.23 13.21
CA ARG A 74 24.56 0.67 12.36
C ARG A 74 24.27 2.15 12.61
N ILE A 75 23.08 2.43 13.09
CA ILE A 75 22.59 3.76 13.50
C ILE A 75 21.74 3.61 14.75
N SER A 76 21.51 4.74 15.46
CA SER A 76 20.54 4.86 16.56
C SER A 76 19.44 5.86 16.18
N LYS A 77 18.41 5.99 17.01
CA LYS A 77 17.33 6.98 16.82
C LYS A 77 17.83 8.41 16.88
N GLU A 78 18.92 8.65 17.62
CA GLU A 78 19.55 9.95 17.82
C GLU A 78 20.58 10.29 16.73
N THR A 79 20.95 9.33 15.88
CA THR A 79 21.89 9.56 14.78
C THR A 79 21.42 10.69 13.90
N GLN A 80 22.30 11.69 13.69
CA GLN A 80 22.00 12.88 12.88
C GLN A 80 22.28 12.62 11.41
N ILE A 81 21.26 12.70 10.57
CA ILE A 81 21.33 12.54 9.13
C ILE A 81 21.51 13.93 8.51
N PRO A 82 22.61 14.20 7.79
CA PRO A 82 22.83 15.49 7.12
C PRO A 82 21.90 15.62 5.89
N VAL A 83 21.41 16.84 5.67
CA VAL A 83 20.61 17.17 4.49
C VAL A 83 21.49 17.84 3.46
N SER A 84 21.68 17.17 2.32
CA SER A 84 22.44 17.66 1.19
C SER A 84 21.69 18.73 0.40
N ASP A 85 22.38 19.36 -0.56
CA ASP A 85 21.74 20.23 -1.55
C ASP A 85 20.69 19.51 -2.39
N ASN A 86 20.96 18.26 -2.79
CA ASN A 86 20.01 17.46 -3.57
C ASN A 86 18.75 17.18 -2.74
N ALA A 87 18.91 16.71 -1.48
CA ALA A 87 17.79 16.48 -0.59
C ALA A 87 16.96 17.76 -0.34
N ALA A 88 17.61 18.89 -0.05
CA ALA A 88 16.92 20.16 0.22
C ALA A 88 16.12 20.70 -0.99
N ARG A 89 16.58 20.43 -2.22
CA ARG A 89 15.91 20.85 -3.46
C ARG A 89 14.74 19.98 -3.88
N GLN A 90 14.51 18.83 -3.23
CA GLN A 90 13.43 17.95 -3.62
C GLN A 90 12.07 18.65 -3.69
N PRO A 91 11.21 18.31 -4.66
CA PRO A 91 9.87 18.88 -4.75
C PRO A 91 8.97 18.44 -3.57
N PRO A 92 7.88 19.15 -3.29
CA PRO A 92 6.93 18.76 -2.23
C PRO A 92 6.30 17.36 -2.48
N THR A 93 5.92 16.65 -1.40
CA THR A 93 5.86 17.09 0.01
C THR A 93 7.24 17.00 0.67
N LYS A 94 7.53 17.95 1.57
CA LYS A 94 8.84 18.02 2.23
C LYS A 94 8.75 18.82 3.56
N LEU A 95 9.75 18.68 4.44
CA LEU A 95 9.89 19.48 5.66
C LEU A 95 10.60 20.82 5.42
N ARG A 96 11.17 21.03 4.23
CA ARG A 96 11.86 22.25 3.80
C ARG A 96 13.16 22.55 4.57
N PHE A 97 13.99 21.52 4.67
CA PHE A 97 15.36 21.68 5.15
C PHE A 97 16.20 22.56 4.25
N ARG A 98 17.20 23.22 4.85
CA ARG A 98 18.30 23.87 4.15
C ARG A 98 19.49 22.92 4.08
N ARG A 99 20.36 23.15 3.10
CA ARG A 99 21.65 22.44 3.03
C ARG A 99 22.43 22.57 4.33
N GLY A 100 23.00 21.46 4.80
CA GLY A 100 23.82 21.41 6.00
C GLY A 100 23.05 21.32 7.33
N GLU A 101 21.71 21.45 7.30
CA GLU A 101 20.89 21.07 8.46
C GLU A 101 20.90 19.56 8.63
N THR A 102 20.56 19.09 9.83
CA THR A 102 20.43 17.68 10.15
C THR A 102 19.05 17.33 10.66
N ILE A 103 18.71 16.06 10.58
CA ILE A 103 17.54 15.46 11.21
C ILE A 103 17.95 14.19 11.92
N ASP A 104 17.48 13.97 13.14
CA ASP A 104 17.65 12.70 13.83
C ASP A 104 16.80 11.61 13.18
N VAL A 105 17.22 10.35 13.36
CA VAL A 105 16.55 9.19 12.72
C VAL A 105 15.11 9.04 13.17
N ASP A 106 14.78 9.26 14.45
CA ASP A 106 13.40 9.17 14.95
C ASP A 106 12.48 10.18 14.24
N SER A 107 12.92 11.45 14.17
CA SER A 107 12.21 12.50 13.42
C SER A 107 12.15 12.21 11.91
N ALA A 108 13.20 11.59 11.34
CA ALA A 108 13.22 11.22 9.92
C ALA A 108 12.17 10.14 9.61
N ILE A 109 12.04 9.13 10.46
CA ILE A 109 10.98 8.10 10.32
C ILE A 109 9.60 8.75 10.32
N ARG A 110 9.29 9.60 11.32
CA ARG A 110 8.00 10.31 11.40
C ARG A 110 7.76 11.21 10.20
N ALA A 111 8.79 11.93 9.75
CA ALA A 111 8.68 12.78 8.55
C ALA A 111 8.36 11.97 7.29
N ILE A 112 8.94 10.79 7.12
CA ILE A 112 8.69 9.91 5.97
C ILE A 112 7.30 9.25 6.07
N VAL A 113 6.92 8.75 7.25
CA VAL A 113 5.61 8.10 7.47
C VAL A 113 4.48 9.13 7.35
N VAL A 114 4.50 10.16 8.19
CA VAL A 114 3.40 11.10 8.36
C VAL A 114 3.34 12.09 7.21
N LYS A 115 4.42 12.87 7.01
CA LYS A 115 4.47 13.94 6.00
C LYS A 115 4.77 13.42 4.60
N SER A 116 5.26 12.18 4.48
CA SER A 116 5.75 11.69 3.18
C SER A 116 6.88 12.55 2.61
N ALA A 117 7.77 13.06 3.47
CA ALA A 117 8.77 14.06 3.15
C ALA A 117 9.81 13.54 2.13
N ASN A 118 9.88 14.16 0.95
CA ASN A 118 10.81 13.77 -0.12
C ASN A 118 12.24 14.14 0.24
N ASP A 119 12.46 15.34 0.78
CA ASP A 119 13.76 15.82 1.24
C ASP A 119 14.39 14.86 2.28
N VAL A 120 13.60 14.39 3.22
CA VAL A 120 14.06 13.45 4.25
C VAL A 120 14.31 12.06 3.68
N ALA A 121 13.47 11.58 2.77
CA ALA A 121 13.69 10.28 2.12
C ALA A 121 15.00 10.25 1.33
N VAL A 122 15.31 11.33 0.61
CA VAL A 122 16.59 11.47 -0.11
C VAL A 122 17.77 11.60 0.85
N ALA A 123 17.64 12.39 1.94
CA ALA A 123 18.71 12.48 2.95
C ALA A 123 19.04 11.12 3.58
N VAL A 124 18.01 10.32 3.90
CA VAL A 124 18.18 8.94 4.39
C VAL A 124 18.88 8.06 3.35
N ALA A 125 18.48 8.18 2.09
CA ALA A 125 19.07 7.42 1.00
C ALA A 125 20.57 7.73 0.81
N GLU A 126 20.92 9.00 0.79
CA GLU A 126 22.31 9.44 0.67
C GLU A 126 23.15 9.01 1.88
N TYR A 127 22.57 9.08 3.09
CA TYR A 127 23.25 8.68 4.32
C TYR A 127 23.55 7.17 4.37
N LEU A 128 22.58 6.34 4.00
CA LEU A 128 22.73 4.87 4.07
C LEU A 128 23.41 4.27 2.85
N GLY A 129 23.23 4.85 1.68
CA GLY A 129 23.72 4.33 0.40
C GLY A 129 24.91 5.08 -0.18
N GLY A 130 25.29 6.23 0.39
CA GLY A 130 26.30 7.13 -0.16
C GLY A 130 25.78 8.02 -1.30
N SER A 131 24.78 7.56 -2.03
CA SER A 131 24.02 8.34 -3.02
C SER A 131 22.58 7.80 -3.14
N GLU A 132 21.64 8.62 -3.62
CA GLU A 132 20.26 8.17 -3.87
C GLU A 132 20.21 7.05 -4.91
N GLU A 133 21.05 7.11 -5.95
CA GLU A 133 21.12 6.08 -6.99
C GLU A 133 21.59 4.73 -6.42
N ALA A 134 22.68 4.72 -5.64
CA ALA A 134 23.19 3.52 -5.00
C ALA A 134 22.15 2.94 -4.03
N PHE A 135 21.45 3.80 -3.28
CA PHE A 135 20.38 3.38 -2.38
C PHE A 135 19.18 2.78 -3.13
N ALA A 136 18.78 3.35 -4.28
CA ALA A 136 17.73 2.77 -5.14
C ALA A 136 18.13 1.38 -5.65
N GLY A 137 19.41 1.16 -5.93
CA GLY A 137 19.97 -0.16 -6.20
C GLY A 137 19.80 -1.12 -5.01
N MET A 138 20.12 -0.66 -3.79
CA MET A 138 19.90 -1.44 -2.55
C MET A 138 18.42 -1.74 -2.33
N MET A 139 17.52 -0.78 -2.55
CA MET A 139 16.06 -0.98 -2.46
C MET A 139 15.58 -2.07 -3.43
N THR A 140 16.06 -2.05 -4.69
CA THR A 140 15.70 -3.04 -5.70
C THR A 140 16.25 -4.43 -5.35
N ALA A 141 17.49 -4.51 -4.88
CA ALA A 141 18.08 -5.75 -4.40
C ALA A 141 17.30 -6.33 -3.20
N LYS A 142 16.93 -5.47 -2.23
CA LYS A 142 16.13 -5.87 -1.08
C LYS A 142 14.74 -6.34 -1.52
N ALA A 143 14.10 -5.66 -2.47
CA ALA A 143 12.83 -6.07 -3.05
C ALA A 143 12.89 -7.52 -3.56
N ARG A 144 13.93 -7.88 -4.33
CA ARG A 144 14.13 -9.26 -4.79
C ARG A 144 14.29 -10.25 -3.64
N GLN A 145 15.07 -9.89 -2.61
CA GLN A 145 15.31 -10.75 -1.44
C GLN A 145 14.03 -11.07 -0.66
N ILE A 146 13.09 -10.14 -0.58
CA ILE A 146 11.81 -10.36 0.14
C ILE A 146 10.68 -10.85 -0.77
N GLY A 147 10.95 -11.14 -2.06
CA GLY A 147 9.98 -11.73 -2.98
C GLY A 147 9.18 -10.73 -3.83
N MET A 148 9.56 -9.45 -3.88
CA MET A 148 8.97 -8.44 -4.77
C MET A 148 9.58 -8.58 -6.18
N SER A 149 9.13 -9.58 -6.93
CA SER A 149 9.76 -9.98 -8.20
C SER A 149 9.56 -8.99 -9.35
N SER A 150 8.53 -8.14 -9.28
CA SER A 150 8.14 -7.20 -10.33
C SER A 150 8.44 -5.74 -9.99
N THR A 151 9.27 -5.47 -8.96
CA THR A 151 9.52 -4.10 -8.50
C THR A 151 10.93 -3.64 -8.85
N VAL A 152 11.03 -2.42 -9.38
CA VAL A 152 12.27 -1.69 -9.60
C VAL A 152 12.12 -0.30 -8.98
N PHE A 153 13.05 0.05 -8.10
CA PHE A 153 13.16 1.39 -7.52
C PHE A 153 14.26 2.19 -8.25
N ARG A 154 14.02 3.49 -8.50
CA ARG A 154 14.94 4.44 -9.13
C ARG A 154 15.29 5.62 -8.22
N ASN A 155 14.48 5.85 -7.20
CA ASN A 155 14.70 6.88 -6.19
C ASN A 155 14.09 6.46 -4.85
N ALA A 156 14.42 7.19 -3.79
CA ALA A 156 13.97 6.88 -2.43
C ALA A 156 12.57 7.42 -2.09
N SER A 157 12.03 8.30 -2.90
CA SER A 157 10.85 9.11 -2.57
C SER A 157 9.58 8.69 -3.32
N GLY A 158 9.72 8.04 -4.47
CA GLY A 158 8.60 7.71 -5.36
C GLY A 158 8.20 8.86 -6.28
N LEU A 159 9.09 9.82 -6.47
CA LEU A 159 8.94 10.82 -7.53
C LEU A 159 8.91 10.17 -8.90
N PRO A 160 8.29 10.81 -9.91
CA PRO A 160 8.15 10.23 -11.23
C PRO A 160 9.48 9.83 -11.85
N ASP A 161 9.56 8.58 -12.29
CA ASP A 161 10.62 8.01 -13.08
C ASP A 161 10.01 6.92 -13.96
N GLY A 162 10.30 6.91 -15.26
CA GLY A 162 9.68 6.01 -16.23
C GLY A 162 10.01 4.53 -16.00
N ASP A 163 11.17 4.26 -15.42
CA ASP A 163 11.65 2.90 -15.13
C ASP A 163 11.28 2.41 -13.73
N GLN A 164 10.70 3.28 -12.88
CA GLN A 164 10.26 2.90 -11.54
C GLN A 164 8.88 2.28 -11.57
N HIS A 165 8.77 1.04 -11.19
CA HIS A 165 7.51 0.30 -11.17
C HIS A 165 7.43 -0.70 -10.03
N THR A 166 6.21 -1.08 -9.70
CA THR A 166 5.85 -2.12 -8.71
C THR A 166 4.55 -2.80 -9.14
N SER A 167 4.03 -3.69 -8.30
CA SER A 167 2.70 -4.29 -8.43
C SER A 167 1.95 -4.25 -7.10
N ALA A 168 0.63 -4.43 -7.12
CA ALA A 168 -0.14 -4.51 -5.88
C ALA A 168 0.30 -5.72 -5.03
N ARG A 169 0.64 -6.83 -5.67
CA ARG A 169 1.19 -8.02 -5.01
C ARG A 169 2.51 -7.71 -4.30
N ASP A 170 3.46 -7.07 -4.98
CA ASP A 170 4.75 -6.72 -4.40
C ASP A 170 4.61 -5.75 -3.22
N MET A 171 3.70 -4.78 -3.34
CA MET A 171 3.42 -3.85 -2.23
C MET A 171 2.77 -4.54 -1.02
N ALA A 172 1.94 -5.57 -1.25
CA ALA A 172 1.41 -6.39 -0.18
C ALA A 172 2.52 -7.22 0.51
N VAL A 173 3.44 -7.80 -0.27
CA VAL A 173 4.63 -8.48 0.25
C VAL A 173 5.45 -7.55 1.13
N LEU A 174 5.69 -6.31 0.68
CA LEU A 174 6.43 -5.32 1.48
C LEU A 174 5.69 -4.94 2.77
N GLY A 175 4.37 -4.77 2.71
CA GLY A 175 3.56 -4.50 3.90
C GLY A 175 3.64 -5.62 4.93
N MET A 176 3.55 -6.88 4.50
CA MET A 176 3.74 -8.06 5.35
C MET A 176 5.15 -8.13 5.94
N ALA A 177 6.18 -7.89 5.11
CA ALA A 177 7.58 -7.93 5.53
C ALA A 177 7.90 -6.85 6.58
N LEU A 178 7.37 -5.62 6.43
CA LEU A 178 7.52 -4.55 7.42
C LEU A 178 6.94 -4.96 8.77
N HIS A 179 5.73 -5.52 8.78
CA HIS A 179 5.10 -5.96 10.01
C HIS A 179 5.85 -7.13 10.67
N ALA A 180 6.20 -8.16 9.88
CA ALA A 180 6.80 -9.37 10.42
C ALA A 180 8.24 -9.15 10.92
N ARG A 181 9.02 -8.31 10.22
CA ARG A 181 10.43 -8.11 10.50
C ARG A 181 10.70 -7.01 11.51
N PHE A 182 9.84 -5.98 11.56
CA PHE A 182 10.04 -4.79 12.39
C PHE A 182 8.85 -4.48 13.29
N PRO A 183 8.33 -5.45 14.06
CA PRO A 183 7.15 -5.22 14.91
C PRO A 183 7.38 -4.11 15.93
N GLN A 184 8.64 -3.93 16.43
CA GLN A 184 9.03 -2.88 17.36
C GLN A 184 8.99 -1.46 16.75
N HIS A 185 9.08 -1.35 15.41
CA HIS A 185 9.02 -0.07 14.69
C HIS A 185 7.68 0.17 14.01
N PHE A 186 6.78 -0.84 14.00
CA PHE A 186 5.54 -0.75 13.23
C PHE A 186 4.58 0.33 13.75
N HIS A 187 4.67 0.67 15.03
CA HIS A 187 3.87 1.72 15.67
C HIS A 187 3.98 3.09 14.98
N TYR A 188 5.11 3.42 14.35
CA TYR A 188 5.28 4.68 13.62
C TYR A 188 4.23 4.83 12.51
N PHE A 189 3.78 3.74 11.88
CA PHE A 189 2.81 3.80 10.79
C PHE A 189 1.40 4.19 11.25
N SER A 190 1.11 4.12 12.55
CA SER A 190 -0.16 4.55 13.15
C SER A 190 -0.18 6.02 13.56
N GLU A 191 0.92 6.74 13.40
CA GLU A 191 0.99 8.16 13.73
C GLU A 191 0.30 8.99 12.64
N SER A 192 -0.74 9.76 13.01
CA SER A 192 -1.47 10.67 12.13
C SER A 192 -0.81 12.04 11.99
N ASP A 193 -0.03 12.43 12.99
CA ASP A 193 0.68 13.70 13.08
C ASP A 193 1.87 13.60 14.03
N PHE A 194 2.76 14.59 14.01
CA PHE A 194 3.87 14.69 14.95
C PHE A 194 4.34 16.14 15.10
N MET A 195 4.99 16.43 16.24
CA MET A 195 5.60 17.74 16.46
C MET A 195 7.00 17.81 15.85
N PHE A 196 7.25 18.79 14.99
CA PHE A 196 8.54 19.06 14.43
C PHE A 196 8.89 20.55 14.50
N ARG A 197 9.99 20.90 15.16
CA ARG A 197 10.45 22.28 15.35
C ARG A 197 9.33 23.21 15.90
N GLY A 198 8.59 22.73 16.89
CA GLY A 198 7.49 23.47 17.52
C GLY A 198 6.22 23.61 16.68
N ARG A 199 6.09 22.88 15.55
CA ARG A 199 4.92 22.91 14.68
C ARG A 199 4.31 21.52 14.55
N LEU A 200 2.98 21.44 14.56
CA LEU A 200 2.26 20.21 14.29
C LEU A 200 2.29 19.92 12.79
N VAL A 201 2.87 18.77 12.43
CA VAL A 201 2.91 18.25 11.06
C VAL A 201 1.85 17.17 10.93
N ARG A 202 0.83 17.40 10.10
CA ARG A 202 -0.26 16.45 9.85
C ARG A 202 0.05 15.55 8.67
N GLY A 203 -0.44 14.31 8.77
CA GLY A 203 -0.29 13.27 7.76
C GLY A 203 -1.30 13.32 6.64
N HIS A 204 -1.22 12.29 5.77
CA HIS A 204 -2.06 12.13 4.58
C HIS A 204 -2.84 10.81 4.60
N ASN A 205 -2.71 10.00 5.67
CA ASN A 205 -3.39 8.72 5.79
C ASN A 205 -4.70 8.87 6.57
N ASP A 206 -5.76 9.29 5.88
CA ASP A 206 -7.09 9.47 6.46
C ASP A 206 -7.75 8.14 6.91
N MET A 207 -7.16 6.98 6.58
CA MET A 207 -7.67 5.69 7.08
C MET A 207 -7.39 5.51 8.57
N LEU A 208 -6.34 6.15 9.10
CA LEU A 208 -6.07 6.23 10.54
C LEU A 208 -7.21 7.01 11.23
N GLY A 209 -7.88 6.37 12.20
CA GLY A 209 -9.05 6.95 12.88
C GLY A 209 -10.38 6.85 12.11
N ARG A 210 -10.37 6.57 10.79
CA ARG A 210 -11.60 6.34 10.00
C ARG A 210 -12.17 4.95 10.22
N VAL A 211 -11.29 3.93 10.22
CA VAL A 211 -11.68 2.53 10.45
C VAL A 211 -10.95 2.01 11.66
N ARG A 212 -11.70 1.58 12.68
CA ARG A 212 -11.13 0.96 13.87
C ARG A 212 -10.29 -0.26 13.48
N GLY A 213 -9.08 -0.36 14.01
CA GLY A 213 -8.15 -1.44 13.70
C GLY A 213 -7.17 -1.14 12.55
N VAL A 214 -7.33 -0.04 11.82
CA VAL A 214 -6.30 0.40 10.87
C VAL A 214 -5.11 0.98 11.65
N ASP A 215 -3.92 0.39 11.46
CA ASP A 215 -2.67 0.75 12.14
C ASP A 215 -1.50 1.09 11.17
N GLY A 216 -1.82 1.37 9.92
CA GLY A 216 -0.84 1.78 8.90
C GLY A 216 -1.36 1.64 7.49
N ILE A 217 -0.52 1.73 6.45
CA ILE A 217 0.93 1.92 6.42
C ILE A 217 1.28 3.22 5.67
N LYS A 218 0.91 3.33 4.36
CA LYS A 218 1.37 4.44 3.52
C LYS A 218 0.42 4.77 2.40
N THR A 219 0.25 6.07 2.12
CA THR A 219 -0.44 6.61 0.94
C THR A 219 0.56 7.06 -0.12
N GLY A 220 0.12 7.11 -1.39
CA GLY A 220 0.90 7.63 -2.50
C GLY A 220 0.03 8.25 -3.57
N TYR A 221 0.53 9.28 -4.23
CA TYR A 221 -0.10 9.91 -5.37
C TYR A 221 0.95 10.56 -6.28
N ILE A 222 0.87 10.26 -7.55
CA ILE A 222 1.36 11.09 -8.66
C ILE A 222 0.29 11.06 -9.76
N ARG A 223 0.30 12.03 -10.67
CA ARG A 223 -0.70 12.08 -11.75
C ARG A 223 -0.73 10.80 -12.60
N ALA A 224 0.41 10.17 -12.81
CA ALA A 224 0.53 8.94 -13.59
C ALA A 224 -0.04 7.72 -12.85
N SER A 225 0.11 7.63 -11.51
CA SER A 225 -0.38 6.47 -10.73
C SER A 225 -1.86 6.58 -10.34
N GLY A 226 -2.41 7.79 -10.19
CA GLY A 226 -3.63 7.97 -9.39
C GLY A 226 -3.35 7.83 -7.88
N PHE A 227 -4.39 7.64 -7.07
CA PHE A 227 -4.30 7.54 -5.61
C PHE A 227 -4.05 6.10 -5.18
N ASN A 228 -2.94 5.88 -4.48
CA ASN A 228 -2.50 4.58 -3.98
C ASN A 228 -2.54 4.53 -2.46
N ILE A 229 -2.67 3.33 -1.89
CA ILE A 229 -2.52 3.06 -0.47
C ILE A 229 -2.09 1.60 -0.23
N VAL A 230 -1.25 1.40 0.77
CA VAL A 230 -1.12 0.13 1.48
C VAL A 230 -1.64 0.36 2.89
N THR A 231 -2.62 -0.44 3.30
CA THR A 231 -3.25 -0.37 4.62
C THR A 231 -2.96 -1.66 5.37
N SER A 232 -2.61 -1.53 6.65
CA SER A 232 -2.63 -2.63 7.61
C SER A 232 -3.85 -2.47 8.51
N TYR A 233 -4.57 -3.56 8.71
CA TYR A 233 -5.71 -3.68 9.61
C TYR A 233 -5.42 -4.76 10.64
N ASN A 234 -5.65 -4.46 11.93
CA ASN A 234 -5.44 -5.36 13.04
C ASN A 234 -6.57 -5.21 14.07
N ALA A 235 -7.60 -6.01 13.94
CA ALA A 235 -8.68 -6.12 14.92
C ALA A 235 -9.41 -7.46 14.77
N ASP A 236 -10.18 -7.81 15.81
CA ASP A 236 -11.09 -8.97 15.82
C ASP A 236 -10.38 -10.31 15.50
N GLY A 237 -9.10 -10.43 15.88
CA GLY A 237 -8.27 -11.62 15.63
C GLY A 237 -7.76 -11.74 14.18
N HIS A 238 -7.96 -10.74 13.36
CA HIS A 238 -7.49 -10.69 11.96
C HIS A 238 -6.43 -9.63 11.77
N ARG A 239 -5.37 -9.97 11.02
CA ARG A 239 -4.44 -9.00 10.48
C ARG A 239 -4.49 -9.07 8.96
N LEU A 240 -4.87 -7.97 8.32
CA LEU A 240 -4.97 -7.88 6.87
C LEU A 240 -3.97 -6.85 6.35
N ILE A 241 -3.38 -7.14 5.19
CA ILE A 241 -2.68 -6.15 4.37
C ILE A 241 -3.52 -5.92 3.13
N ILE A 242 -3.96 -4.67 2.94
CA ILE A 242 -4.82 -4.24 1.85
C ILE A 242 -4.06 -3.25 0.98
N VAL A 243 -4.00 -3.52 -0.31
CA VAL A 243 -3.40 -2.64 -1.32
C VAL A 243 -4.48 -2.19 -2.28
N VAL A 244 -4.59 -0.89 -2.49
CA VAL A 244 -5.41 -0.28 -3.55
C VAL A 244 -4.52 0.71 -4.30
N MET A 245 -4.43 0.54 -5.61
CA MET A 245 -3.66 1.40 -6.50
C MET A 245 -4.52 1.92 -7.63
N GLY A 246 -4.27 3.16 -8.06
CA GLY A 246 -4.87 3.73 -9.25
C GLY A 246 -6.28 4.27 -9.08
N ALA A 247 -6.71 4.63 -7.87
CA ALA A 247 -8.00 5.29 -7.67
C ALA A 247 -8.00 6.73 -8.21
N ASP A 248 -9.18 7.24 -8.58
CA ASP A 248 -9.33 8.57 -9.15
C ASP A 248 -9.31 9.68 -8.09
N SER A 249 -9.60 9.33 -6.83
CA SER A 249 -9.56 10.26 -5.70
C SER A 249 -9.14 9.57 -4.40
N ALA A 250 -8.67 10.36 -3.42
CA ALA A 250 -8.38 9.86 -2.08
C ALA A 250 -9.63 9.28 -1.40
N ARG A 251 -10.79 9.92 -1.62
CA ARG A 251 -12.08 9.44 -1.08
C ARG A 251 -12.43 8.07 -1.65
N GLN A 252 -12.46 7.91 -2.98
CA GLN A 252 -12.77 6.64 -3.64
C GLN A 252 -11.80 5.53 -3.19
N ARG A 253 -10.50 5.83 -3.08
CA ARG A 253 -9.49 4.91 -2.56
C ARG A 253 -9.83 4.45 -1.14
N ASN A 254 -10.17 5.39 -0.24
CA ASN A 254 -10.48 5.09 1.15
C ASN A 254 -11.78 4.29 1.29
N ASP A 255 -12.84 4.68 0.56
CA ASP A 255 -14.12 3.96 0.54
C ASP A 255 -13.93 2.52 0.06
N HIS A 256 -13.07 2.32 -0.94
CA HIS A 256 -12.76 0.99 -1.45
C HIS A 256 -11.96 0.13 -0.45
N VAL A 257 -10.98 0.70 0.24
CA VAL A 257 -10.25 -0.01 1.32
C VAL A 257 -11.22 -0.46 2.42
N GLU A 258 -12.12 0.41 2.86
CA GLU A 258 -13.13 0.07 3.86
C GLU A 258 -14.03 -1.08 3.41
N ALA A 259 -14.53 -1.05 2.17
CA ALA A 259 -15.33 -2.12 1.59
C ALA A 259 -14.56 -3.45 1.52
N LEU A 260 -13.27 -3.43 1.19
CA LEU A 260 -12.42 -4.61 1.15
C LEU A 260 -12.20 -5.20 2.56
N ILE A 261 -12.02 -4.36 3.58
CA ILE A 261 -11.93 -4.82 4.98
C ILE A 261 -13.24 -5.53 5.37
N GLN A 262 -14.38 -4.89 5.20
CA GLN A 262 -15.70 -5.44 5.54
C GLN A 262 -15.97 -6.78 4.85
N ARG A 263 -15.70 -6.85 3.54
CA ARG A 263 -15.85 -8.07 2.74
C ARG A 263 -14.97 -9.20 3.27
N SER A 264 -13.72 -8.92 3.61
CA SER A 264 -12.76 -9.92 4.09
C SER A 264 -13.17 -10.50 5.44
N LEU A 265 -13.66 -9.66 6.37
CA LEU A 265 -14.14 -10.06 7.68
C LEU A 265 -15.42 -10.91 7.59
N SER A 266 -16.37 -10.54 6.73
CA SER A 266 -17.61 -11.31 6.54
C SER A 266 -17.33 -12.70 5.95
N THR A 267 -16.39 -12.82 5.03
CA THR A 267 -15.97 -14.10 4.46
C THR A 267 -15.29 -15.00 5.50
N ALA A 268 -14.44 -14.43 6.35
CA ALA A 268 -13.77 -15.16 7.42
C ALA A 268 -14.78 -15.68 8.48
N SER A 269 -15.76 -14.87 8.87
CA SER A 269 -16.82 -15.25 9.78
C SER A 269 -17.69 -16.40 9.23
N ALA A 270 -18.09 -16.32 7.97
CA ALA A 270 -18.86 -17.38 7.30
C ALA A 270 -18.08 -18.70 7.21
N ALA A 271 -16.76 -18.65 6.97
CA ALA A 271 -15.91 -19.84 6.94
C ALA A 271 -15.79 -20.49 8.31
N LYS A 272 -15.61 -19.69 9.37
CA LYS A 272 -15.55 -20.17 10.76
C LYS A 272 -16.86 -20.86 11.18
N THR A 273 -17.99 -20.27 10.84
CA THR A 273 -19.32 -20.85 11.13
C THR A 273 -19.49 -22.21 10.44
N ARG A 274 -19.09 -22.35 9.17
CA ARG A 274 -19.17 -23.64 8.44
C ARG A 274 -18.30 -24.73 9.06
N LEU A 275 -17.11 -24.40 9.56
CA LEU A 275 -16.22 -25.35 10.22
C LEU A 275 -16.82 -25.87 11.52
N LEU A 276 -17.41 -25.00 12.34
CA LEU A 276 -18.07 -25.39 13.59
C LEU A 276 -19.24 -26.37 13.36
N TYR A 277 -20.07 -26.15 12.35
CA TYR A 277 -21.15 -27.06 11.99
C TYR A 277 -20.67 -28.39 11.39
N ALA A 278 -19.47 -28.44 10.78
CA ALA A 278 -18.90 -29.66 10.25
C ALA A 278 -18.24 -30.55 11.32
N GLU A 279 -17.83 -29.99 12.47
CA GLU A 279 -17.29 -30.74 13.62
C GLU A 279 -18.37 -31.31 14.53
N GLU A 280 -19.62 -30.88 14.41
CA GLU A 280 -20.76 -31.36 15.20
C GLU A 280 -21.52 -32.54 14.53
N GLN A 281 -21.11 -32.99 13.34
CA GLN A 281 -21.68 -34.12 12.60
C GLN A 281 -20.74 -35.32 12.56
#